data_1db200b6626407b9061127ff76eae9bd
#
_entry.id   1db200b6626407b9061127ff76eae9bd
#
_cell.length_a   1.000
_cell.length_b   1.000
_cell.length_c   1.000
_cell.angle_alpha   90.00
_cell.angle_beta   90.00
_cell.angle_gamma   90.00
#
_symmetry.space_group_name_H-M   'P 1'
#
loop_
_entity.id
_entity.type
_entity.pdbx_description
1 polymer ?
#
loop_
_entity_poly.entity_id
_entity_poly.type
_entity_poly.pdbx_seq_one_letter_code
_entity_poly.pdbx_strand_id
1 'polypeptide(L)'
;MYGFINKILGVVLCFIMVVLMLANVMVSDQLQARRSIVAEVTNFVDEVTDTAVLDEKHVADLYLACSAYGPLVDVQILRYAKVVNPDPKSPGDTYMTYVGSDDIYHWNQGDLLKVKITEVGPTGLASFLYSVFGLNMAPVDFTLAGRIRS
;
A
#
# COMPACT_ATOMS: atom_id res chain seq x y z
N MET A 1 -54.15 -14.89 -3.63
CA MET A 1 -52.98 -14.84 -4.52
C MET A 1 -52.09 -13.61 -4.23
N TYR A 2 -52.63 -12.42 -4.12
CA TYR A 2 -51.87 -11.17 -3.83
C TYR A 2 -51.08 -11.21 -2.50
N GLY A 3 -51.64 -11.81 -1.43
CA GLY A 3 -50.93 -11.85 -0.15
C GLY A 3 -49.68 -12.75 -0.12
N PHE A 4 -49.63 -13.78 -0.96
CA PHE A 4 -48.45 -14.66 -1.10
C PHE A 4 -47.33 -13.97 -1.88
N ILE A 5 -47.67 -13.27 -2.93
CA ILE A 5 -46.70 -12.50 -3.77
C ILE A 5 -46.06 -11.39 -2.93
N ASN A 6 -46.86 -10.67 -2.13
CA ASN A 6 -46.31 -9.61 -1.26
C ASN A 6 -45.35 -10.15 -0.18
N LYS A 7 -45.60 -11.36 0.37
CA LYS A 7 -44.69 -11.99 1.32
C LYS A 7 -43.38 -12.40 0.66
N ILE A 8 -43.43 -12.97 -0.54
CA ILE A 8 -42.22 -13.33 -1.29
C ILE A 8 -41.43 -12.05 -1.66
N LEU A 9 -42.10 -11.03 -2.12
CA LEU A 9 -41.46 -9.76 -2.45
C LEU A 9 -40.79 -9.12 -1.22
N GLY A 10 -41.44 -9.19 -0.06
CA GLY A 10 -40.88 -8.73 1.20
C GLY A 10 -39.60 -9.48 1.60
N VAL A 11 -39.61 -10.80 1.46
CA VAL A 11 -38.43 -11.63 1.75
C VAL A 11 -37.28 -11.29 0.78
N VAL A 12 -37.56 -11.14 -0.52
CA VAL A 12 -36.56 -10.79 -1.52
C VAL A 12 -35.97 -9.41 -1.24
N LEU A 13 -36.80 -8.42 -0.90
CA LEU A 13 -36.34 -7.09 -0.53
C LEU A 13 -35.44 -7.11 0.72
N CYS A 14 -35.86 -7.88 1.75
CA CYS A 14 -35.05 -8.04 2.95
C CYS A 14 -33.68 -8.66 2.65
N PHE A 15 -33.65 -9.68 1.80
CA PHE A 15 -32.41 -10.32 1.36
C PHE A 15 -31.49 -9.34 0.61
N ILE A 16 -32.05 -8.56 -0.33
CA ILE A 16 -31.29 -7.53 -1.05
C ILE A 16 -30.71 -6.49 -0.09
N MET A 17 -31.49 -6.03 0.89
CA MET A 17 -31.00 -5.07 1.88
C MET A 17 -29.85 -5.62 2.73
N VAL A 18 -29.92 -6.89 3.17
CA VAL A 18 -28.84 -7.52 3.91
C VAL A 18 -27.58 -7.63 3.06
N VAL A 19 -27.72 -8.00 1.81
CA VAL A 19 -26.60 -8.12 0.87
C VAL A 19 -25.94 -6.75 0.62
N LEU A 20 -26.72 -5.69 0.45
CA LEU A 20 -26.22 -4.33 0.30
C LEU A 20 -25.51 -3.82 1.56
N MET A 21 -26.01 -4.15 2.75
CA MET A 21 -25.35 -3.83 4.01
C MET A 21 -23.99 -4.53 4.12
N LEU A 22 -23.92 -5.83 3.83
CA LEU A 22 -22.67 -6.58 3.82
C LEU A 22 -21.65 -6.02 2.84
N ALA A 23 -22.09 -5.68 1.63
CA ALA A 23 -21.22 -5.06 0.62
C ALA A 23 -20.66 -3.72 1.11
N ASN A 24 -21.48 -2.87 1.75
CA ASN A 24 -21.04 -1.60 2.32
C ASN A 24 -19.99 -1.77 3.42
N VAL A 25 -20.20 -2.72 4.34
CA VAL A 25 -19.24 -3.02 5.42
C VAL A 25 -17.90 -3.46 4.81
N MET A 26 -17.92 -4.36 3.84
CA MET A 26 -16.70 -4.85 3.20
C MET A 26 -15.92 -3.76 2.46
N VAL A 27 -16.62 -2.88 1.75
CA VAL A 27 -15.99 -1.73 1.09
C VAL A 27 -15.36 -0.79 2.13
N SER A 28 -16.07 -0.53 3.22
CA SER A 28 -15.58 0.32 4.31
C SER A 28 -14.31 -0.26 4.95
N ASP A 29 -14.31 -1.57 5.26
CA ASP A 29 -13.17 -2.25 5.86
C ASP A 29 -11.93 -2.23 4.96
N GLN A 30 -12.11 -2.43 3.66
CA GLN A 30 -10.99 -2.35 2.72
C GLN A 30 -10.41 -0.94 2.58
N LEU A 31 -11.28 0.08 2.56
CA LEU A 31 -10.82 1.47 2.53
C LEU A 31 -10.07 1.84 3.82
N GLN A 32 -10.52 1.32 4.96
CA GLN A 32 -9.84 1.52 6.24
C GLN A 32 -8.50 0.80 6.27
N ALA A 33 -8.45 -0.47 5.86
CA ALA A 33 -7.22 -1.24 5.75
C ALA A 33 -6.18 -0.54 4.86
N ARG A 34 -6.61 -0.06 3.68
CA ARG A 34 -5.75 0.70 2.78
C ARG A 34 -5.18 1.97 3.42
N ARG A 35 -6.02 2.74 4.12
CA ARG A 35 -5.56 3.96 4.84
C ARG A 35 -4.57 3.62 5.93
N SER A 36 -4.80 2.55 6.67
CA SER A 36 -3.89 2.10 7.72
C SER A 36 -2.55 1.66 7.16
N ILE A 37 -2.53 0.88 6.08
CA ILE A 37 -1.29 0.48 5.39
C ILE A 37 -0.52 1.72 4.90
N VAL A 38 -1.19 2.69 4.28
CA VAL A 38 -0.54 3.93 3.84
C VAL A 38 0.05 4.70 5.02
N ALA A 39 -0.66 4.76 6.15
CA ALA A 39 -0.15 5.43 7.36
C ALA A 39 1.09 4.75 7.93
N GLU A 40 1.08 3.41 8.03
CA GLU A 40 2.24 2.64 8.51
C GLU A 40 3.47 2.83 7.60
N VAL A 41 3.26 2.75 6.28
CA VAL A 41 4.36 2.96 5.33
C VAL A 41 4.86 4.40 5.37
N THR A 42 3.99 5.38 5.59
CA THR A 42 4.39 6.78 5.73
C THR A 42 5.24 6.97 6.98
N ASN A 43 4.80 6.44 8.13
CA ASN A 43 5.56 6.50 9.38
C ASN A 43 6.93 5.83 9.23
N PHE A 44 6.98 4.66 8.59
CA PHE A 44 8.23 3.96 8.31
C PHE A 44 9.17 4.79 7.43
N VAL A 45 8.66 5.37 6.34
CA VAL A 45 9.48 6.22 5.44
C VAL A 45 10.00 7.45 6.19
N ASP A 46 9.15 8.10 6.99
CA ASP A 46 9.55 9.27 7.79
C ASP A 46 10.63 8.91 8.82
N GLU A 47 10.46 7.80 9.55
CA GLU A 47 11.43 7.32 10.52
C GLU A 47 12.79 7.03 9.87
N VAL A 48 12.82 6.26 8.80
CA VAL A 48 14.06 5.93 8.10
C VAL A 48 14.71 7.15 7.48
N THR A 49 13.93 8.08 6.92
CA THR A 49 14.49 9.31 6.32
C THR A 49 15.06 10.27 7.35
N ASP A 50 14.52 10.27 8.58
CA ASP A 50 15.00 11.14 9.64
C ASP A 50 16.18 10.54 10.40
N THR A 51 16.22 9.22 10.57
CA THR A 51 17.27 8.52 11.34
C THR A 51 18.41 8.00 10.48
N ALA A 52 18.20 7.81 9.18
CA ALA A 52 19.08 7.09 8.26
C ALA A 52 19.44 5.65 8.74
N VAL A 53 18.60 5.07 9.59
CA VAL A 53 18.79 3.72 10.12
C VAL A 53 17.68 2.82 9.60
N LEU A 54 18.09 1.75 8.95
CA LEU A 54 17.23 0.65 8.54
C LEU A 54 17.91 -0.65 8.93
N ASP A 55 17.23 -1.51 9.67
CA ASP A 55 17.68 -2.85 9.99
C ASP A 55 16.61 -3.90 9.63
N GLU A 56 16.96 -5.17 9.73
CA GLU A 56 16.04 -6.28 9.44
C GLU A 56 14.79 -6.25 10.32
N LYS A 57 14.91 -5.74 11.54
CA LYS A 57 13.79 -5.63 12.47
C LYS A 57 12.77 -4.60 11.98
N HIS A 58 13.21 -3.42 11.54
CA HIS A 58 12.33 -2.40 10.98
C HIS A 58 11.56 -2.93 9.76
N VAL A 59 12.24 -3.69 8.90
CA VAL A 59 11.61 -4.33 7.73
C VAL A 59 10.57 -5.37 8.17
N ALA A 60 10.91 -6.24 9.13
CA ALA A 60 9.99 -7.25 9.65
C ALA A 60 8.78 -6.62 10.33
N ASP A 61 8.97 -5.58 11.13
CA ASP A 61 7.90 -4.85 11.80
C ASP A 61 6.94 -4.20 10.79
N LEU A 62 7.46 -3.63 9.69
CA LEU A 62 6.65 -3.10 8.61
C LEU A 62 5.80 -4.19 7.94
N TYR A 63 6.38 -5.36 7.63
CA TYR A 63 5.64 -6.49 7.07
C TYR A 63 4.53 -6.97 8.01
N LEU A 64 4.83 -7.09 9.31
CA LEU A 64 3.84 -7.48 10.32
C LEU A 64 2.72 -6.45 10.43
N ALA A 65 3.05 -5.16 10.47
CA ALA A 65 2.07 -4.09 10.53
C ALA A 65 1.16 -4.09 9.30
N CYS A 66 1.71 -4.18 8.09
CA CYS A 66 0.92 -4.23 6.86
C CYS A 66 0.02 -5.47 6.79
N SER A 67 0.51 -6.65 7.21
CA SER A 67 -0.25 -7.90 7.18
C SER A 67 -1.39 -7.94 8.21
N ALA A 68 -1.30 -7.16 9.27
CA ALA A 68 -2.36 -7.08 10.30
C ALA A 68 -3.68 -6.49 9.78
N TYR A 69 -3.66 -5.76 8.66
CA TYR A 69 -4.84 -5.11 8.08
C TYR A 69 -5.60 -5.98 7.06
N GLY A 70 -5.20 -7.21 6.85
CA GLY A 70 -5.97 -8.21 6.11
C GLY A 70 -5.54 -8.50 4.67
N PRO A 71 -5.28 -7.53 3.76
CA PRO A 71 -4.78 -7.86 2.44
C PRO A 71 -3.34 -8.37 2.50
N LEU A 72 -3.06 -9.41 1.71
CA LEU A 72 -1.69 -9.87 1.52
C LEU A 72 -0.96 -8.88 0.61
N VAL A 73 0.06 -8.22 1.14
CA VAL A 73 0.83 -7.22 0.41
C VAL A 73 2.30 -7.65 0.25
N ASP A 74 2.86 -7.37 -0.89
CA ASP A 74 4.29 -7.43 -1.14
C ASP A 74 4.90 -6.05 -0.89
N VAL A 75 5.98 -6.01 -0.10
CA VAL A 75 6.67 -4.78 0.29
C VAL A 75 8.05 -4.79 -0.33
N GLN A 76 8.31 -3.87 -1.24
CA GLN A 76 9.63 -3.72 -1.87
C GLN A 76 10.27 -2.41 -1.39
N ILE A 77 11.43 -2.53 -0.77
CA ILE A 77 12.25 -1.41 -0.31
C ILE A 77 13.40 -1.24 -1.29
N LEU A 78 13.50 -0.05 -1.88
CA LEU A 78 14.52 0.27 -2.86
C LEU A 78 15.31 1.50 -2.39
N ARG A 79 16.63 1.41 -2.50
CA ARG A 79 17.53 2.53 -2.26
C ARG A 79 18.05 3.08 -3.57
N TYR A 80 18.05 4.38 -3.69
CA TYR A 80 18.73 5.10 -4.76
C TYR A 80 19.80 6.01 -4.16
N ALA A 81 21.06 5.61 -4.36
CA ALA A 81 22.21 6.37 -3.87
C ALA A 81 22.36 7.65 -4.68
N LYS A 82 22.55 8.75 -3.99
CA LYS A 82 22.85 10.06 -4.61
C LYS A 82 24.29 10.07 -5.11
N VAL A 83 24.48 10.27 -6.41
CA VAL A 83 25.80 10.40 -7.03
C VAL A 83 25.93 11.81 -7.59
N VAL A 84 27.02 12.49 -7.23
CA VAL A 84 27.37 13.79 -7.75
C VAL A 84 28.41 13.60 -8.85
N ASN A 85 28.07 14.00 -10.07
CA ASN A 85 28.92 13.86 -11.24
C ASN A 85 29.37 15.23 -11.72
N PRO A 86 30.61 15.36 -12.25
CA PRO A 86 31.04 16.60 -12.93
C PRO A 86 30.21 16.81 -14.20
N ASP A 87 29.82 18.04 -14.47
CA ASP A 87 29.11 18.37 -15.71
C ASP A 87 30.10 18.38 -16.91
N PRO A 88 29.91 17.51 -17.91
CA PRO A 88 30.78 17.46 -19.07
C PRO A 88 30.70 18.72 -19.95
N LYS A 89 29.63 19.53 -19.80
CA LYS A 89 29.42 20.76 -20.61
C LYS A 89 29.90 22.02 -19.92
N SER A 90 30.08 22.01 -18.60
CA SER A 90 30.45 23.17 -17.80
C SER A 90 31.54 22.79 -16.80
N PRO A 91 32.82 22.96 -17.11
CA PRO A 91 33.92 22.68 -16.19
C PRO A 91 33.76 23.45 -14.87
N GLY A 92 33.64 22.72 -13.76
CA GLY A 92 33.43 23.27 -12.42
C GLY A 92 32.00 23.14 -11.89
N ASP A 93 31.02 22.85 -12.75
CA ASP A 93 29.68 22.54 -12.34
C ASP A 93 29.50 21.03 -12.09
N THR A 94 28.52 20.69 -11.26
CA THR A 94 28.18 19.29 -10.95
C THR A 94 26.67 19.06 -11.11
N TYR A 95 26.32 17.87 -11.57
CA TYR A 95 24.92 17.44 -11.58
C TYR A 95 24.72 16.20 -10.70
N MET A 96 23.49 16.08 -10.18
CA MET A 96 23.12 14.97 -9.32
C MET A 96 22.36 13.92 -10.12
N THR A 97 22.73 12.64 -9.93
CA THR A 97 21.99 11.49 -10.42
C THR A 97 21.69 10.55 -9.26
N TYR A 98 20.67 9.71 -9.42
CA TYR A 98 20.33 8.66 -8.50
C TYR A 98 20.56 7.31 -9.15
N VAL A 99 21.32 6.46 -8.47
CA VAL A 99 21.66 5.10 -8.94
C VAL A 99 21.07 4.09 -7.97
N GLY A 100 20.36 3.10 -8.49
CA GLY A 100 19.82 2.02 -7.67
C GLY A 100 20.95 1.27 -6.97
N SER A 101 20.74 0.96 -5.70
CA SER A 101 21.69 0.21 -4.86
C SER A 101 20.97 -0.98 -4.24
N ASP A 102 21.61 -2.15 -4.26
CA ASP A 102 21.12 -3.37 -3.62
C ASP A 102 21.35 -3.36 -2.09
N ASP A 103 22.24 -2.48 -1.62
CA ASP A 103 22.49 -2.30 -0.19
C ASP A 103 21.44 -1.33 0.39
N ILE A 104 20.44 -1.89 1.05
CA ILE A 104 19.34 -1.15 1.68
C ILE A 104 19.61 -0.79 3.13
N TYR A 105 20.74 -1.20 3.72
CA TYR A 105 21.02 -1.00 5.15
C TYR A 105 21.96 0.17 5.44
N HIS A 106 22.73 0.63 4.44
CA HIS A 106 23.66 1.74 4.62
C HIS A 106 23.18 2.97 3.85
N TRP A 107 22.74 3.98 4.56
CA TRP A 107 22.18 5.19 4.00
C TRP A 107 23.13 6.38 4.13
N ASN A 108 23.17 7.21 3.10
CA ASN A 108 23.89 8.47 3.12
C ASN A 108 22.92 9.64 2.98
N GLN A 109 23.31 10.78 3.54
CA GLN A 109 22.51 11.99 3.43
C GLN A 109 22.22 12.35 1.95
N GLY A 110 20.94 12.51 1.67
CA GLY A 110 20.47 12.85 0.33
C GLY A 110 20.13 11.65 -0.55
N ASP A 111 20.36 10.40 -0.09
CA ASP A 111 19.86 9.21 -0.75
C ASP A 111 18.31 9.21 -0.78
N LEU A 112 17.74 8.48 -1.73
CA LEU A 112 16.29 8.36 -1.88
C LEU A 112 15.85 6.96 -1.48
N LEU A 113 15.01 6.90 -0.44
CA LEU A 113 14.27 5.69 -0.05
C LEU A 113 12.99 5.62 -0.88
N LYS A 114 12.71 4.46 -1.46
CA LYS A 114 11.47 4.18 -2.17
C LYS A 114 10.86 2.89 -1.65
N VAL A 115 9.65 2.97 -1.14
CA VAL A 115 8.89 1.82 -0.65
C VAL A 115 7.70 1.62 -1.59
N LYS A 116 7.65 0.46 -2.22
CA LYS A 116 6.55 0.06 -3.09
C LYS A 116 5.74 -1.03 -2.39
N ILE A 117 4.43 -0.82 -2.30
CA ILE A 117 3.47 -1.77 -1.77
C ILE A 117 2.58 -2.25 -2.91
N THR A 118 2.49 -3.56 -3.07
CA THR A 118 1.65 -4.18 -4.10
C THR A 118 0.81 -5.29 -3.46
N GLU A 119 -0.50 -5.24 -3.64
CA GLU A 119 -1.40 -6.30 -3.19
C GLU A 119 -1.19 -7.56 -4.04
N VAL A 120 -0.93 -8.69 -3.38
CA VAL A 120 -0.64 -9.97 -4.06
C VAL A 120 -1.91 -10.69 -4.50
N GLY A 121 -3.05 -10.38 -3.88
CA GLY A 121 -4.34 -10.94 -4.27
C GLY A 121 -5.45 -10.66 -3.27
N PRO A 122 -6.69 -10.57 -3.74
CA PRO A 122 -7.84 -10.38 -2.88
C PRO A 122 -8.06 -11.61 -1.99
N THR A 123 -8.48 -11.39 -0.75
CA THR A 123 -8.94 -12.48 0.12
C THR A 123 -10.09 -13.24 -0.55
N GLY A 124 -10.17 -14.57 -0.37
CA GLY A 124 -11.13 -15.42 -1.09
C GLY A 124 -12.59 -14.97 -0.97
N LEU A 125 -12.99 -14.42 0.19
CA LEU A 125 -14.34 -13.88 0.40
C LEU A 125 -14.56 -12.58 -0.40
N ALA A 126 -13.58 -11.68 -0.44
CA ALA A 126 -13.64 -10.47 -1.22
C ALA A 126 -13.71 -10.79 -2.73
N SER A 127 -12.89 -11.73 -3.20
CA SER A 127 -12.90 -12.23 -4.58
C SER A 127 -14.27 -12.79 -4.98
N PHE A 128 -14.91 -13.58 -4.10
CA PHE A 128 -16.25 -14.13 -4.34
C PHE A 128 -17.30 -13.01 -4.46
N LEU A 129 -17.32 -12.06 -3.56
CA LEU A 129 -18.29 -10.96 -3.57
C LEU A 129 -18.08 -10.01 -4.75
N TYR A 130 -16.83 -9.79 -5.15
CA TYR A 130 -16.52 -9.02 -6.38
C TYR A 130 -17.03 -9.73 -7.64
N SER A 131 -16.88 -11.05 -7.71
CA SER A 131 -17.37 -11.82 -8.85
C SER A 131 -18.90 -11.83 -8.95
N VAL A 132 -19.61 -11.80 -7.81
CA VAL A 132 -21.08 -11.82 -7.77
C VAL A 132 -21.67 -10.43 -8.03
N PHE A 133 -21.05 -9.37 -7.52
CA PHE A 133 -21.59 -8.00 -7.61
C PHE A 133 -20.95 -7.14 -8.69
N GLY A 134 -19.93 -7.65 -9.38
CA GLY A 134 -19.21 -6.90 -10.42
C GLY A 134 -18.42 -5.70 -9.86
N LEU A 135 -18.22 -5.64 -8.55
CA LEU A 135 -17.44 -4.58 -7.89
C LEU A 135 -15.95 -4.84 -8.09
N ASN A 136 -15.37 -4.20 -9.07
CA ASN A 136 -13.94 -4.27 -9.31
C ASN A 136 -13.24 -3.21 -8.46
N MET A 137 -12.75 -3.59 -7.27
CA MET A 137 -11.94 -2.68 -6.45
C MET A 137 -10.49 -2.72 -6.94
N ALA A 138 -9.92 -1.55 -7.14
CA ALA A 138 -8.52 -1.43 -7.49
C ALA A 138 -7.65 -2.02 -6.38
N PRO A 139 -6.66 -2.87 -6.70
CA PRO A 139 -5.74 -3.43 -5.72
C PRO A 139 -4.96 -2.32 -5.00
N VAL A 140 -4.44 -2.65 -3.83
CA VAL A 140 -3.54 -1.75 -3.11
C VAL A 140 -2.20 -1.75 -3.86
N ASP A 141 -1.96 -0.71 -4.65
CA ASP A 141 -0.70 -0.48 -5.37
C ASP A 141 -0.34 0.99 -5.23
N PHE A 142 0.71 1.26 -4.47
CA PHE A 142 1.23 2.60 -4.31
C PHE A 142 2.72 2.57 -3.99
N THR A 143 3.35 3.72 -4.21
CA THR A 143 4.77 3.91 -3.94
C THR A 143 4.94 5.20 -3.15
N LEU A 144 5.66 5.11 -2.03
CA LEU A 144 6.12 6.26 -1.27
C LEU A 144 7.63 6.42 -1.45
N ALA A 145 8.09 7.65 -1.49
CA ALA A 145 9.50 7.96 -1.57
C ALA A 145 9.84 9.09 -0.61
N GLY A 146 10.95 8.93 0.10
CA GLY A 146 11.49 9.91 1.02
C GLY A 146 12.97 10.13 0.77
N ARG A 147 13.46 11.34 1.06
CA ARG A 147 14.88 11.67 0.97
C ARG A 147 15.51 11.64 2.34
N ILE A 148 16.64 10.96 2.49
CA ILE A 148 17.40 10.90 3.74
C ILE A 148 17.89 12.32 4.12
N ARG A 149 17.55 12.72 5.34
CA ARG A 149 17.79 14.07 5.88
C ARG A 149 19.00 14.15 6.79
N SER A 150 19.27 13.07 7.52
CA SER A 150 20.41 12.92 8.45
C SER A 150 21.69 12.50 7.76
#